data_691fc4fb8881ebdf4e43d08813a164d4
#
_entry.id   691fc4fb8881ebdf4e43d08813a164d4
#
_cell.length_a   1.000
_cell.length_b   1.000
_cell.length_c   1.000
_cell.angle_alpha   90.00
_cell.angle_beta   90.00
_cell.angle_gamma   90.00
#
_symmetry.space_group_name_H-M   'P 1'
#
loop_
_entity.id
_entity.type
_entity.pdbx_description
1 polymer ?
#
loop_
_entity_poly.entity_id
_entity_poly.type
_entity_poly.pdbx_seq_one_letter_code
_entity_poly.pdbx_strand_id
1 'polypeptide(L)'
;MQPHYFLQAMSLLVSYQKSLEGNVAVTCKKRDILKLSLNDYKQNHDALVQGFIDAAQFLLHLGVYQTNNIPYEGQLIPLAAIFAYDNTHGKKLNQPKKEMLSKWYWCGVLGEKYGSATETRFANDVQYFFKWIDGGSQPETVQNANFNALRLLSLTTRNSAAYKGIMALITKEGPLDFMTADKIDVAQYIGQDTDIHHIYPQLQCEGKYPVNKWNSIINKTPIYASSNRSIGGRLPSEYLQTMRNKGMSEERIEEILRSHKINPILLESNDFYAYTKDRATQLLNMIEKAMGKAVDGRNSDDIIKEFGEPI
;
A
#
# COMPACT_ATOMS: atom_id res chain seq x y z
N MET A 1 1.68 16.39 -6.50
CA MET A 1 1.41 15.89 -7.86
C MET A 1 2.09 16.79 -8.87
N GLN A 2 2.76 16.25 -9.88
CA GLN A 2 3.43 17.02 -10.93
C GLN A 2 2.40 17.57 -11.92
N PRO A 3 2.52 18.83 -12.36
CA PRO A 3 1.51 19.45 -13.27
C PRO A 3 1.27 18.65 -14.56
N HIS A 4 2.30 18.00 -15.09
CA HIS A 4 2.17 17.22 -16.32
C HIS A 4 1.35 15.92 -16.15
N TYR A 5 1.14 15.43 -14.92
CA TYR A 5 0.29 14.25 -14.68
C TYR A 5 -1.16 14.49 -15.05
N PHE A 6 -1.66 15.73 -14.84
CA PHE A 6 -3.01 16.08 -15.27
C PHE A 6 -3.15 15.97 -16.80
N LEU A 7 -2.17 16.51 -17.55
CA LEU A 7 -2.19 16.43 -19.01
C LEU A 7 -2.00 15.01 -19.55
N GLN A 8 -1.19 14.19 -18.87
CA GLN A 8 -1.06 12.77 -19.22
C GLN A 8 -2.37 12.01 -18.99
N ALA A 9 -3.03 12.24 -17.85
CA ALA A 9 -4.33 11.64 -17.54
C ALA A 9 -5.42 12.14 -18.53
N MET A 10 -5.38 13.41 -18.93
CA MET A 10 -6.24 13.96 -19.97
C MET A 10 -6.03 13.25 -21.31
N SER A 11 -4.77 13.12 -21.74
CA SER A 11 -4.43 12.41 -22.98
C SER A 11 -4.88 10.95 -22.94
N LEU A 12 -4.71 10.30 -21.79
CA LEU A 12 -5.12 8.92 -21.57
C LEU A 12 -6.65 8.75 -21.65
N LEU A 13 -7.41 9.63 -20.99
CA LEU A 13 -8.87 9.64 -21.00
C LEU A 13 -9.42 9.87 -22.43
N VAL A 14 -8.94 10.91 -23.10
CA VAL A 14 -9.37 11.29 -24.45
C VAL A 14 -9.03 10.18 -25.46
N SER A 15 -7.81 9.64 -25.42
CA SER A 15 -7.43 8.56 -26.33
C SER A 15 -8.22 7.28 -26.08
N TYR A 16 -8.55 6.99 -24.82
CA TYR A 16 -9.42 5.86 -24.50
C TYR A 16 -10.83 6.05 -25.04
N GLN A 17 -11.45 7.22 -24.88
CA GLN A 17 -12.76 7.53 -25.44
C GLN A 17 -12.76 7.36 -26.96
N LYS A 18 -11.79 7.96 -27.66
CA LYS A 18 -11.64 7.85 -29.12
C LYS A 18 -11.38 6.41 -29.58
N SER A 19 -10.73 5.58 -28.77
CA SER A 19 -10.49 4.17 -29.10
C SER A 19 -11.77 3.33 -29.13
N LEU A 20 -12.80 3.74 -28.42
CA LEU A 20 -14.10 3.08 -28.40
C LEU A 20 -14.94 3.43 -29.64
N GLU A 21 -14.67 4.58 -30.27
CA GLU A 21 -15.36 5.06 -31.46
C GLU A 21 -14.70 4.60 -32.78
N GLY A 22 -13.43 4.16 -32.72
CA GLY A 22 -12.69 3.78 -33.92
C GLY A 22 -11.27 3.24 -33.61
N ASN A 23 -10.46 3.04 -34.66
CA ASN A 23 -9.13 2.42 -34.58
C ASN A 23 -8.03 3.38 -34.09
N VAL A 24 -8.22 4.02 -32.94
CA VAL A 24 -7.21 4.88 -32.30
C VAL A 24 -6.58 4.12 -31.12
N ALA A 25 -5.25 4.10 -31.05
CA ALA A 25 -4.56 3.49 -29.93
C ALA A 25 -4.69 4.33 -28.67
N VAL A 26 -4.92 3.69 -27.53
CA VAL A 26 -4.88 4.35 -26.21
C VAL A 26 -3.44 4.73 -25.90
N THR A 27 -3.19 6.00 -25.54
CA THR A 27 -1.83 6.52 -25.31
C THR A 27 -1.83 7.76 -24.43
N CYS A 28 -0.71 7.97 -23.70
CA CYS A 28 -0.45 9.19 -22.92
C CYS A 28 1.01 9.64 -22.99
N LYS A 29 1.70 9.28 -24.10
CA LYS A 29 3.09 9.71 -24.30
C LYS A 29 3.17 11.24 -24.42
N LYS A 30 4.31 11.82 -24.05
CA LYS A 30 4.53 13.27 -24.11
C LYS A 30 4.14 13.89 -25.46
N ARG A 31 4.47 13.23 -26.58
CA ARG A 31 4.08 13.67 -27.91
C ARG A 31 2.55 13.68 -28.16
N ASP A 32 1.80 12.87 -27.41
CA ASP A 32 0.34 12.76 -27.59
C ASP A 32 -0.39 13.82 -26.77
N ILE A 33 0.21 14.33 -25.69
CA ILE A 33 -0.25 15.53 -24.99
C ILE A 33 -0.33 16.73 -25.94
N LEU A 34 0.64 16.89 -26.84
CA LEU A 34 0.66 17.98 -27.82
C LEU A 34 -0.45 17.89 -28.88
N LYS A 35 -1.11 16.74 -29.00
CA LYS A 35 -2.24 16.52 -29.91
C LYS A 35 -3.60 16.83 -29.27
N LEU A 36 -3.64 17.13 -27.99
CA LEU A 36 -4.86 17.50 -27.27
C LEU A 36 -5.39 18.84 -27.85
N SER A 37 -6.62 18.83 -28.32
CA SER A 37 -7.30 20.05 -28.75
C SER A 37 -7.88 20.81 -27.55
N LEU A 38 -8.13 22.10 -27.72
CA LEU A 38 -8.84 22.90 -26.71
C LEU A 38 -10.24 22.34 -26.44
N ASN A 39 -10.86 21.72 -27.42
CA ASN A 39 -12.18 21.09 -27.28
C ASN A 39 -12.10 19.82 -26.43
N ASP A 40 -11.11 18.94 -26.67
CA ASP A 40 -10.86 17.77 -25.84
C ASP A 40 -10.68 18.17 -24.38
N TYR A 41 -9.90 19.23 -24.12
CA TYR A 41 -9.67 19.75 -22.77
C TYR A 41 -10.96 20.26 -22.12
N LYS A 42 -11.71 21.13 -22.80
CA LYS A 42 -12.95 21.70 -22.26
C LYS A 42 -14.03 20.65 -21.95
N GLN A 43 -14.12 19.63 -22.79
CA GLN A 43 -15.12 18.57 -22.62
C GLN A 43 -14.80 17.62 -21.44
N ASN A 44 -13.53 17.44 -21.12
CA ASN A 44 -13.09 16.43 -20.12
C ASN A 44 -12.50 17.04 -18.85
N HIS A 45 -12.28 18.36 -18.77
CA HIS A 45 -11.62 19.01 -17.64
C HIS A 45 -12.29 18.72 -16.31
N ASP A 46 -13.59 18.99 -16.19
CA ASP A 46 -14.31 18.86 -14.92
C ASP A 46 -14.42 17.39 -14.47
N ALA A 47 -14.65 16.48 -15.44
CA ALA A 47 -14.67 15.06 -15.20
C ALA A 47 -13.30 14.55 -14.68
N LEU A 48 -12.21 15.05 -15.23
CA LEU A 48 -10.87 14.67 -14.81
C LEU A 48 -10.49 15.25 -13.45
N VAL A 49 -10.88 16.49 -13.16
CA VAL A 49 -10.73 17.09 -11.83
C VAL A 49 -11.44 16.21 -10.78
N GLN A 50 -12.71 15.84 -11.06
CA GLN A 50 -13.45 14.94 -10.19
C GLN A 50 -12.78 13.57 -10.09
N GLY A 51 -12.25 13.03 -11.20
CA GLY A 51 -11.51 11.77 -11.21
C GLY A 51 -10.28 11.77 -10.29
N PHE A 52 -9.53 12.87 -10.20
CA PHE A 52 -8.43 13.03 -9.24
C PHE A 52 -8.92 13.12 -7.80
N ILE A 53 -10.06 13.78 -7.55
CA ILE A 53 -10.68 13.84 -6.22
C ILE A 53 -11.10 12.43 -5.78
N ASP A 54 -11.76 11.68 -6.66
CA ASP A 54 -12.22 10.31 -6.38
C ASP A 54 -11.02 9.36 -6.18
N ALA A 55 -9.93 9.54 -6.95
CA ALA A 55 -8.68 8.82 -6.75
C ALA A 55 -8.07 9.10 -5.38
N ALA A 56 -8.06 10.34 -4.93
CA ALA A 56 -7.58 10.71 -3.60
C ALA A 56 -8.44 10.06 -2.49
N GLN A 57 -9.77 10.13 -2.61
CA GLN A 57 -10.68 9.47 -1.66
C GLN A 57 -10.48 7.94 -1.65
N PHE A 58 -10.31 7.34 -2.82
CA PHE A 58 -10.01 5.91 -2.93
C PHE A 58 -8.71 5.55 -2.22
N LEU A 59 -7.65 6.35 -2.37
CA LEU A 59 -6.37 6.14 -1.67
C LEU A 59 -6.49 6.27 -0.16
N LEU A 60 -7.31 7.20 0.35
CA LEU A 60 -7.60 7.29 1.78
C LEU A 60 -8.25 5.99 2.30
N HIS A 61 -9.19 5.39 1.56
CA HIS A 61 -9.77 4.09 1.91
C HIS A 61 -8.77 2.93 1.84
N LEU A 62 -7.68 3.09 1.11
CA LEU A 62 -6.59 2.12 1.04
C LEU A 62 -5.50 2.33 2.12
N GLY A 63 -5.66 3.31 3.03
CA GLY A 63 -4.71 3.62 4.09
C GLY A 63 -3.55 4.52 3.66
N VAL A 64 -3.62 5.15 2.49
CA VAL A 64 -2.64 6.14 2.01
C VAL A 64 -3.13 7.53 2.41
N TYR A 65 -2.69 8.02 3.58
CA TYR A 65 -3.22 9.23 4.19
C TYR A 65 -2.46 10.52 3.86
N GLN A 66 -1.25 10.42 3.33
CA GLN A 66 -0.41 11.57 2.97
C GLN A 66 0.22 11.38 1.60
N THR A 67 0.48 12.48 0.91
CA THR A 67 1.05 12.46 -0.45
C THR A 67 2.46 11.84 -0.50
N ASN A 68 3.28 12.06 0.53
CA ASN A 68 4.61 11.44 0.65
C ASN A 68 4.57 9.92 0.87
N ASN A 69 3.42 9.38 1.26
CA ASN A 69 3.19 7.94 1.46
C ASN A 69 2.62 7.25 0.20
N ILE A 70 2.33 8.00 -0.87
CA ILE A 70 1.92 7.40 -2.15
C ILE A 70 3.06 6.53 -2.67
N PRO A 71 2.83 5.22 -2.91
CA PRO A 71 3.86 4.31 -3.39
C PRO A 71 4.42 4.70 -4.75
N TYR A 72 3.55 4.91 -5.73
CA TYR A 72 3.87 5.38 -7.07
C TYR A 72 2.94 6.53 -7.47
N GLU A 73 3.46 7.75 -7.50
CA GLU A 73 2.67 8.90 -7.95
C GLU A 73 2.14 8.74 -9.38
N GLY A 74 2.91 8.09 -10.26
CA GLY A 74 2.50 7.84 -11.65
C GLY A 74 1.25 6.98 -11.77
N GLN A 75 0.94 6.13 -10.77
CA GLN A 75 -0.27 5.30 -10.78
C GLN A 75 -1.55 6.12 -10.59
N LEU A 76 -1.44 7.37 -10.12
CA LEU A 76 -2.57 8.31 -10.08
C LEU A 76 -3.11 8.65 -11.47
N ILE A 77 -2.26 8.61 -12.50
CA ILE A 77 -2.64 8.97 -13.88
C ILE A 77 -3.73 8.02 -14.41
N PRO A 78 -3.50 6.70 -14.50
CA PRO A 78 -4.54 5.78 -14.95
C PRO A 78 -5.70 5.71 -13.94
N LEU A 79 -5.44 5.84 -12.64
CA LEU A 79 -6.49 5.81 -11.62
C LEU A 79 -7.49 6.96 -11.79
N ALA A 80 -7.00 8.19 -11.97
CA ALA A 80 -7.85 9.37 -12.22
C ALA A 80 -8.61 9.26 -13.55
N ALA A 81 -7.97 8.75 -14.61
CA ALA A 81 -8.61 8.52 -15.89
C ALA A 81 -9.75 7.47 -15.80
N ILE A 82 -9.56 6.40 -15.02
CA ILE A 82 -10.60 5.38 -14.77
C ILE A 82 -11.80 6.02 -14.06
N PHE A 83 -11.60 6.78 -12.98
CA PHE A 83 -12.70 7.45 -12.29
C PHE A 83 -13.39 8.50 -13.17
N ALA A 84 -12.62 9.30 -13.91
CA ALA A 84 -13.17 10.32 -14.82
C ALA A 84 -14.07 9.70 -15.90
N TYR A 85 -13.61 8.61 -16.51
CA TYR A 85 -14.41 7.88 -17.49
C TYR A 85 -15.69 7.27 -16.88
N ASP A 86 -15.57 6.67 -15.72
CA ASP A 86 -16.70 6.08 -14.99
C ASP A 86 -17.77 7.15 -14.67
N ASN A 87 -17.35 8.32 -14.19
CA ASN A 87 -18.23 9.42 -13.83
C ASN A 87 -19.00 9.97 -15.03
N THR A 88 -18.38 10.04 -16.20
CA THR A 88 -19.00 10.60 -17.44
C THR A 88 -19.89 9.61 -18.16
N HIS A 89 -19.67 8.31 -18.02
CA HIS A 89 -20.40 7.28 -18.77
C HIS A 89 -21.40 6.48 -17.92
N GLY A 90 -21.67 6.94 -16.69
CA GLY A 90 -22.68 6.35 -15.81
C GLY A 90 -22.44 4.91 -15.39
N LYS A 91 -21.24 4.39 -15.64
CA LYS A 91 -20.80 3.05 -15.18
C LYS A 91 -20.27 3.15 -13.76
N LYS A 92 -21.10 3.62 -12.82
CA LYS A 92 -20.66 3.78 -11.43
C LYS A 92 -19.95 2.53 -10.95
N LEU A 93 -18.69 2.68 -10.51
CA LEU A 93 -17.91 1.63 -9.88
C LEU A 93 -18.63 1.21 -8.59
N ASN A 94 -19.42 0.15 -8.67
CA ASN A 94 -20.04 -0.47 -7.49
C ASN A 94 -18.97 -1.16 -6.62
N GLN A 95 -19.37 -1.64 -5.45
CA GLN A 95 -18.43 -2.23 -4.49
C GLN A 95 -17.56 -3.36 -5.08
N PRO A 96 -18.10 -4.38 -5.80
CA PRO A 96 -17.27 -5.41 -6.43
C PRO A 96 -16.22 -4.86 -7.41
N LYS A 97 -16.58 -3.84 -8.22
CA LYS A 97 -15.65 -3.21 -9.16
C LYS A 97 -14.58 -2.38 -8.46
N LYS A 98 -14.91 -1.75 -7.32
CA LYS A 98 -13.93 -1.08 -6.45
C LYS A 98 -12.95 -2.07 -5.82
N GLU A 99 -13.39 -3.28 -5.51
CA GLU A 99 -12.49 -4.35 -5.05
C GLU A 99 -11.54 -4.80 -6.17
N MET A 100 -12.04 -4.92 -7.41
CA MET A 100 -11.18 -5.16 -8.57
C MET A 100 -10.18 -4.03 -8.79
N LEU A 101 -10.60 -2.76 -8.63
CA LEU A 101 -9.71 -1.59 -8.70
C LEU A 101 -8.65 -1.61 -7.58
N SER A 102 -9.05 -2.00 -6.38
CA SER A 102 -8.13 -2.18 -5.24
C SER A 102 -7.10 -3.28 -5.52
N LYS A 103 -7.53 -4.42 -6.07
CA LYS A 103 -6.64 -5.51 -6.48
C LYS A 103 -5.65 -5.03 -7.55
N TRP A 104 -6.12 -4.33 -8.58
CA TRP A 104 -5.24 -3.75 -9.60
C TRP A 104 -4.21 -2.79 -8.98
N TYR A 105 -4.65 -1.91 -8.09
CA TYR A 105 -3.78 -0.95 -7.41
C TYR A 105 -2.67 -1.66 -6.62
N TRP A 106 -3.03 -2.64 -5.78
CA TRP A 106 -2.07 -3.37 -4.97
C TRP A 106 -1.14 -4.26 -5.80
N CYS A 107 -1.62 -4.85 -6.87
CA CYS A 107 -0.78 -5.57 -7.83
C CYS A 107 0.26 -4.64 -8.48
N GLY A 108 -0.11 -3.39 -8.77
CA GLY A 108 0.81 -2.38 -9.28
C GLY A 108 1.89 -2.00 -8.26
N VAL A 109 1.50 -1.80 -7.00
CA VAL A 109 2.39 -1.38 -5.90
C VAL A 109 3.30 -2.51 -5.47
N LEU A 110 2.73 -3.64 -5.04
CA LEU A 110 3.47 -4.74 -4.42
C LEU A 110 4.22 -5.58 -5.46
N GLY A 111 3.71 -5.65 -6.70
CA GLY A 111 4.40 -6.22 -7.84
C GLY A 111 5.44 -5.28 -8.47
N GLU A 112 5.65 -4.09 -7.90
CA GLU A 112 6.62 -3.07 -8.34
C GLU A 112 6.53 -2.74 -9.85
N LYS A 113 5.29 -2.68 -10.39
CA LYS A 113 5.04 -2.55 -11.84
C LYS A 113 5.19 -1.12 -12.39
N TYR A 114 5.25 -0.10 -11.55
CA TYR A 114 5.27 1.32 -11.94
C TYR A 114 6.64 1.99 -11.77
N GLY A 115 7.71 1.20 -11.58
CA GLY A 115 9.07 1.72 -11.44
C GLY A 115 9.72 2.20 -12.74
N SER A 116 9.26 1.74 -13.91
CA SER A 116 9.80 2.09 -15.24
C SER A 116 8.79 1.83 -16.35
N ALA A 117 9.03 2.40 -17.55
CA ALA A 117 8.22 2.22 -18.79
C ALA A 117 6.69 2.40 -18.57
N THR A 118 6.32 3.45 -17.85
CA THR A 118 4.98 3.61 -17.27
C THR A 118 3.90 4.01 -18.28
N GLU A 119 4.22 4.81 -19.31
CA GLU A 119 3.23 5.35 -20.25
C GLU A 119 2.45 4.26 -21.02
N THR A 120 3.15 3.24 -21.50
CA THR A 120 2.51 2.09 -22.17
C THR A 120 1.66 1.29 -21.18
N ARG A 121 2.13 1.16 -19.94
CA ARG A 121 1.40 0.48 -18.87
C ARG A 121 0.11 1.23 -18.51
N PHE A 122 0.18 2.56 -18.39
CA PHE A 122 -1.03 3.37 -18.13
C PHE A 122 -2.11 3.13 -19.17
N ALA A 123 -1.72 3.13 -20.46
CA ALA A 123 -2.65 2.88 -21.58
C ALA A 123 -3.27 1.48 -21.51
N ASN A 124 -2.45 0.45 -21.30
CA ASN A 124 -2.91 -0.92 -21.17
C ASN A 124 -3.81 -1.09 -19.94
N ASP A 125 -3.42 -0.53 -18.80
CA ASP A 125 -4.18 -0.68 -17.56
C ASP A 125 -5.59 -0.07 -17.66
N VAL A 126 -5.74 1.13 -18.23
CA VAL A 126 -7.09 1.72 -18.43
C VAL A 126 -7.93 0.86 -19.37
N GLN A 127 -7.36 0.49 -20.53
CA GLN A 127 -8.08 -0.30 -21.53
C GLN A 127 -8.51 -1.66 -21.00
N TYR A 128 -7.61 -2.39 -20.33
CA TYR A 128 -7.89 -3.73 -19.83
C TYR A 128 -8.66 -3.74 -18.51
N PHE A 129 -8.58 -2.67 -17.71
CA PHE A 129 -9.42 -2.56 -16.52
C PHE A 129 -10.91 -2.55 -16.89
N PHE A 130 -11.31 -1.74 -17.87
CA PHE A 130 -12.71 -1.70 -18.29
C PHE A 130 -13.15 -3.01 -18.95
N LYS A 131 -12.29 -3.66 -19.74
CA LYS A 131 -12.57 -5.02 -20.25
C LYS A 131 -12.78 -6.02 -19.11
N TRP A 132 -11.92 -5.96 -18.10
CA TRP A 132 -11.96 -6.87 -16.96
C TRP A 132 -13.24 -6.75 -16.13
N ILE A 133 -13.67 -5.53 -15.80
CA ILE A 133 -14.91 -5.32 -15.04
C ILE A 133 -16.19 -5.68 -15.81
N ASP A 134 -16.09 -5.84 -17.12
CA ASP A 134 -17.14 -6.35 -18.01
C ASP A 134 -16.98 -7.85 -18.32
N GLY A 135 -16.13 -8.59 -17.57
CA GLY A 135 -15.94 -10.04 -17.67
C GLY A 135 -14.84 -10.49 -18.63
N GLY A 136 -14.05 -9.57 -19.20
CA GLY A 136 -12.92 -9.89 -20.08
C GLY A 136 -11.60 -10.12 -19.33
N SER A 137 -10.49 -10.05 -20.09
CA SER A 137 -9.15 -10.31 -19.58
C SER A 137 -8.68 -9.25 -18.56
N GLN A 138 -7.98 -9.70 -17.51
CA GLN A 138 -7.35 -8.84 -16.52
C GLN A 138 -6.23 -7.99 -17.14
N PRO A 139 -5.95 -6.79 -16.60
CA PRO A 139 -4.75 -6.01 -16.96
C PRO A 139 -3.46 -6.83 -16.71
N GLU A 140 -2.44 -6.63 -17.55
CA GLU A 140 -1.12 -7.26 -17.35
C GLU A 140 -0.52 -6.92 -15.97
N THR A 141 -0.78 -5.73 -15.46
CA THR A 141 -0.39 -5.32 -14.10
C THR A 141 -0.93 -6.29 -13.04
N VAL A 142 -2.14 -6.86 -13.23
CA VAL A 142 -2.70 -7.87 -12.33
C VAL A 142 -2.16 -9.26 -12.67
N GLN A 143 -2.14 -9.62 -13.95
CA GLN A 143 -1.71 -10.96 -14.37
C GLN A 143 -0.27 -11.26 -13.97
N ASN A 144 0.64 -10.31 -14.22
CA ASN A 144 2.07 -10.47 -14.06
C ASN A 144 2.61 -9.94 -12.72
N ALA A 145 1.73 -9.47 -11.81
CA ALA A 145 2.16 -9.09 -10.48
C ALA A 145 2.63 -10.31 -9.69
N ASN A 146 3.77 -10.15 -9.04
CA ASN A 146 4.37 -11.15 -8.18
C ASN A 146 5.01 -10.45 -6.97
N PHE A 147 4.85 -11.01 -5.79
CA PHE A 147 5.58 -10.61 -4.58
C PHE A 147 6.34 -11.83 -4.06
N ASN A 148 7.64 -11.70 -3.86
CA ASN A 148 8.47 -12.77 -3.28
C ASN A 148 8.62 -12.56 -1.77
N ALA A 149 8.46 -13.62 -0.98
CA ALA A 149 8.51 -13.56 0.49
C ALA A 149 9.81 -12.96 1.02
N LEU A 150 10.97 -13.24 0.39
CA LEU A 150 12.27 -12.67 0.75
C LEU A 150 12.31 -11.14 0.64
N ARG A 151 11.43 -10.56 -0.17
CA ARG A 151 11.37 -9.10 -0.33
C ARG A 151 11.14 -8.38 1.01
N LEU A 152 10.42 -9.01 1.96
CA LEU A 152 10.21 -8.43 3.29
C LEU A 152 11.52 -8.08 4.00
N LEU A 153 12.56 -8.92 3.86
CA LEU A 153 13.87 -8.71 4.51
C LEU A 153 14.66 -7.54 3.92
N SER A 154 14.39 -7.17 2.68
CA SER A 154 15.07 -6.07 1.98
C SER A 154 14.33 -4.73 2.05
N LEU A 155 13.10 -4.70 2.56
CA LEU A 155 12.30 -3.49 2.73
C LEU A 155 12.69 -2.75 4.02
N THR A 156 13.78 -1.99 3.97
CA THR A 156 14.36 -1.31 5.15
C THR A 156 14.05 0.17 5.21
N THR A 157 13.73 0.82 4.07
CA THR A 157 13.55 2.27 3.98
C THR A 157 12.19 2.66 3.43
N ARG A 158 11.71 3.86 3.82
CA ARG A 158 10.45 4.47 3.36
C ARG A 158 10.42 4.81 1.86
N ASN A 159 11.52 4.65 1.13
CA ASN A 159 11.61 5.06 -0.26
C ASN A 159 11.05 4.00 -1.24
N SER A 160 10.99 2.75 -0.82
CA SER A 160 10.44 1.66 -1.63
C SER A 160 8.91 1.74 -1.72
N ALA A 161 8.38 1.57 -2.92
CA ALA A 161 6.93 1.53 -3.13
C ALA A 161 6.28 0.35 -2.39
N ALA A 162 6.91 -0.82 -2.39
CA ALA A 162 6.44 -1.98 -1.65
C ALA A 162 6.42 -1.72 -0.12
N TYR A 163 7.45 -1.02 0.41
CA TYR A 163 7.45 -0.60 1.82
C TYR A 163 6.26 0.30 2.15
N LYS A 164 6.05 1.36 1.35
CA LYS A 164 4.90 2.27 1.52
C LYS A 164 3.57 1.53 1.40
N GLY A 165 3.48 0.58 0.46
CA GLY A 165 2.28 -0.23 0.26
C GLY A 165 1.96 -1.10 1.48
N ILE A 166 2.93 -1.78 2.06
CA ILE A 166 2.72 -2.61 3.26
C ILE A 166 2.34 -1.74 4.46
N MET A 167 2.98 -0.57 4.65
CA MET A 167 2.58 0.37 5.69
C MET A 167 1.15 0.87 5.49
N ALA A 168 0.74 1.19 4.27
CA ALA A 168 -0.63 1.58 3.97
C ALA A 168 -1.64 0.45 4.26
N LEU A 169 -1.29 -0.81 3.98
CA LEU A 169 -2.12 -1.95 4.33
C LEU A 169 -2.30 -2.10 5.85
N ILE A 170 -1.23 -1.91 6.63
CA ILE A 170 -1.31 -1.90 8.11
C ILE A 170 -2.20 -0.74 8.56
N THR A 171 -1.99 0.46 8.03
CA THR A 171 -2.74 1.67 8.37
C THR A 171 -4.23 1.55 8.02
N LYS A 172 -4.56 0.91 6.89
CA LYS A 172 -5.95 0.65 6.47
C LYS A 172 -6.76 -0.14 7.50
N GLU A 173 -6.13 -1.04 8.22
CA GLU A 173 -6.80 -1.85 9.24
C GLU A 173 -7.10 -1.07 10.52
N GLY A 174 -6.66 0.19 10.59
CA GLY A 174 -6.92 1.08 11.73
C GLY A 174 -6.19 0.62 12.98
N PRO A 175 -4.85 0.58 12.95
CA PRO A 175 -4.05 0.17 14.10
C PRO A 175 -4.30 1.10 15.29
N LEU A 176 -4.17 0.56 16.51
CA LEU A 176 -4.36 1.28 17.75
C LEU A 176 -2.99 1.73 18.28
N ASP A 177 -2.86 2.98 18.72
CA ASP A 177 -1.61 3.46 19.32
C ASP A 177 -1.26 2.67 20.59
N PHE A 178 0.03 2.33 20.75
CA PHE A 178 0.48 1.45 21.84
C PHE A 178 0.25 2.05 23.23
N MET A 179 0.40 3.35 23.41
CA MET A 179 0.36 3.98 24.73
C MET A 179 -0.97 4.63 25.06
N THR A 180 -1.72 5.10 24.05
CA THR A 180 -3.02 5.76 24.25
C THR A 180 -4.20 4.85 23.93
N ALA A 181 -3.97 3.78 23.18
CA ALA A 181 -5.01 2.90 22.64
C ALA A 181 -6.01 3.61 21.69
N ASP A 182 -5.68 4.80 21.21
CA ASP A 182 -6.48 5.52 20.23
C ASP A 182 -6.31 4.90 18.85
N LYS A 183 -7.38 4.89 18.07
CA LYS A 183 -7.33 4.44 16.68
C LYS A 183 -6.53 5.42 15.82
N ILE A 184 -5.55 4.93 15.10
CA ILE A 184 -4.78 5.73 14.14
C ILE A 184 -5.57 5.82 12.82
N ASP A 185 -6.57 6.70 12.78
CA ASP A 185 -7.32 7.05 11.58
C ASP A 185 -6.67 8.21 10.81
N VAL A 186 -7.32 8.67 9.73
CA VAL A 186 -6.79 9.76 8.88
C VAL A 186 -6.52 11.04 9.69
N ALA A 187 -7.45 11.43 10.56
CA ALA A 187 -7.33 12.68 11.32
C ALA A 187 -6.20 12.59 12.35
N GLN A 188 -6.11 11.46 13.05
CA GLN A 188 -5.06 11.20 14.03
C GLN A 188 -3.70 11.02 13.36
N TYR A 189 -3.65 10.34 12.21
CA TYR A 189 -2.41 10.16 11.45
C TYR A 189 -1.77 11.49 11.02
N ILE A 190 -2.59 12.46 10.61
CA ILE A 190 -2.13 13.79 10.19
C ILE A 190 -1.85 14.69 11.40
N GLY A 191 -2.72 14.65 12.42
CA GLY A 191 -2.67 15.57 13.56
C GLY A 191 -1.70 15.21 14.68
N GLN A 192 -1.29 13.94 14.80
CA GLN A 192 -0.50 13.42 15.93
C GLN A 192 0.96 13.07 15.59
N ASP A 193 1.50 13.51 14.47
CA ASP A 193 2.86 13.16 14.05
C ASP A 193 3.13 11.64 14.17
N THR A 194 2.50 10.86 13.33
CA THR A 194 2.72 9.41 13.30
C THR A 194 4.15 9.08 12.89
N ASP A 195 4.82 8.28 13.70
CA ASP A 195 6.18 7.80 13.46
C ASP A 195 6.21 6.31 13.12
N ILE A 196 7.29 5.85 12.53
CA ILE A 196 7.54 4.43 12.28
C ILE A 196 8.42 3.87 13.40
N HIS A 197 7.79 3.10 14.25
CA HIS A 197 8.40 2.49 15.43
C HIS A 197 9.05 1.15 15.08
N HIS A 198 10.24 0.88 15.62
CA HIS A 198 10.82 -0.46 15.70
C HIS A 198 10.19 -1.19 16.88
N ILE A 199 9.40 -2.23 16.60
CA ILE A 199 8.67 -3.01 17.62
C ILE A 199 9.64 -3.64 18.62
N TYR A 200 10.73 -4.24 18.14
CA TYR A 200 11.94 -4.47 18.92
C TYR A 200 12.89 -3.30 18.68
N PRO A 201 13.18 -2.47 19.69
CA PRO A 201 13.98 -1.29 19.54
C PRO A 201 15.38 -1.57 19.00
N GLN A 202 15.88 -0.70 18.14
CA GLN A 202 17.21 -0.82 17.54
C GLN A 202 18.30 -1.08 18.58
N LEU A 203 18.27 -0.37 19.71
CA LEU A 203 19.22 -0.52 20.81
C LEU A 203 19.32 -1.98 21.33
N GLN A 204 18.20 -2.72 21.32
CA GLN A 204 18.14 -4.10 21.76
C GLN A 204 18.53 -5.11 20.67
N CYS A 205 18.56 -4.67 19.41
CA CYS A 205 18.81 -5.52 18.26
C CYS A 205 20.23 -5.43 17.71
N GLU A 206 20.86 -4.26 17.79
CA GLU A 206 22.21 -4.03 17.27
C GLU A 206 23.23 -4.96 17.92
N GLY A 207 24.04 -5.60 17.07
CA GLY A 207 25.05 -6.57 17.52
C GLY A 207 24.53 -7.93 17.98
N LYS A 208 23.19 -8.11 18.08
CA LYS A 208 22.56 -9.36 18.52
C LYS A 208 21.85 -10.10 17.39
N TYR A 209 21.16 -9.35 16.50
CA TYR A 209 20.30 -9.92 15.49
C TYR A 209 20.69 -9.43 14.08
N PRO A 210 20.37 -10.20 13.02
CA PRO A 210 20.65 -9.81 11.65
C PRO A 210 19.93 -8.50 11.25
N VAL A 211 20.66 -7.58 10.63
CA VAL A 211 20.13 -6.25 10.23
C VAL A 211 18.94 -6.36 9.29
N ASN A 212 18.96 -7.31 8.35
CA ASN A 212 17.87 -7.58 7.42
C ASN A 212 16.57 -8.04 8.10
N LYS A 213 16.62 -8.47 9.36
CA LYS A 213 15.43 -8.80 10.17
C LYS A 213 14.98 -7.62 11.03
N TRP A 214 15.86 -7.12 11.90
CA TRP A 214 15.44 -6.09 12.84
C TRP A 214 15.19 -4.72 12.21
N ASN A 215 15.88 -4.38 11.10
CA ASN A 215 15.68 -3.11 10.41
C ASN A 215 14.73 -3.19 9.19
N SER A 216 14.15 -4.35 8.91
CA SER A 216 13.17 -4.52 7.85
C SER A 216 11.76 -4.11 8.28
N ILE A 217 10.85 -4.09 7.30
CA ILE A 217 9.41 -3.83 7.50
C ILE A 217 8.76 -4.78 8.51
N ILE A 218 9.33 -5.99 8.68
CA ILE A 218 8.83 -6.98 9.62
C ILE A 218 8.82 -6.44 11.05
N ASN A 219 9.84 -5.66 11.42
CA ASN A 219 9.97 -5.09 12.76
C ASN A 219 9.47 -3.63 12.87
N LYS A 220 8.66 -3.18 11.92
CA LYS A 220 8.21 -1.77 11.88
C LYS A 220 6.69 -1.64 11.84
N THR A 221 6.18 -0.60 12.53
CA THR A 221 4.76 -0.29 12.57
C THR A 221 4.52 1.20 12.85
N PRO A 222 3.41 1.80 12.35
CA PRO A 222 3.07 3.18 12.67
C PRO A 222 2.52 3.28 14.10
N ILE A 223 2.99 4.23 14.89
CA ILE A 223 2.42 4.68 16.17
C ILE A 223 2.60 6.18 16.31
N TYR A 224 2.01 6.81 17.32
CA TYR A 224 2.24 8.22 17.58
C TYR A 224 3.71 8.49 18.01
N ALA A 225 4.27 9.60 17.56
CA ALA A 225 5.63 9.98 17.90
C ALA A 225 5.83 10.14 19.43
N SER A 226 4.80 10.59 20.16
CA SER A 226 4.79 10.63 21.63
C SER A 226 4.92 9.26 22.26
N SER A 227 4.19 8.27 21.74
CA SER A 227 4.21 6.88 22.17
C SER A 227 5.56 6.24 21.88
N ASN A 228 6.12 6.48 20.68
CA ASN A 228 7.44 6.01 20.29
C ASN A 228 8.52 6.53 21.26
N ARG A 229 8.49 7.82 21.60
CA ARG A 229 9.39 8.41 22.61
C ARG A 229 9.16 7.81 24.01
N SER A 230 7.91 7.56 24.39
CA SER A 230 7.59 6.95 25.68
C SER A 230 8.08 5.51 25.81
N ILE A 231 8.05 4.73 24.74
CA ILE A 231 8.60 3.37 24.70
C ILE A 231 10.13 3.42 24.80
N GLY A 232 10.77 4.29 24.03
CA GLY A 232 12.23 4.40 24.01
C GLY A 232 12.93 3.11 23.58
N GLY A 233 14.05 2.78 24.21
CA GLY A 233 14.85 1.59 23.91
C GLY A 233 14.50 0.34 24.73
N ARG A 234 13.31 0.27 25.35
CA ARG A 234 12.90 -0.84 26.24
C ARG A 234 12.52 -2.08 25.47
N LEU A 235 12.83 -3.28 26.04
CA LEU A 235 12.37 -4.54 25.50
C LEU A 235 10.83 -4.62 25.43
N PRO A 236 10.26 -5.44 24.51
CA PRO A 236 8.82 -5.61 24.42
C PRO A 236 8.14 -5.94 25.75
N SER A 237 8.63 -6.92 26.52
CA SER A 237 8.08 -7.23 27.85
C SER A 237 8.04 -6.03 28.80
N GLU A 238 9.04 -5.14 28.73
CA GLU A 238 9.15 -3.98 29.61
C GLU A 238 8.15 -2.88 29.24
N TYR A 239 7.99 -2.58 27.93
CA TYR A 239 7.01 -1.58 27.55
C TYR A 239 5.57 -2.11 27.65
N LEU A 240 5.32 -3.42 27.46
CA LEU A 240 4.02 -4.02 27.74
C LEU A 240 3.70 -3.92 29.25
N GLN A 241 4.69 -4.17 30.13
CA GLN A 241 4.50 -3.93 31.56
C GLN A 241 4.20 -2.46 31.88
N THR A 242 4.78 -1.51 31.11
CA THR A 242 4.45 -0.10 31.26
C THR A 242 2.99 0.22 30.86
N MET A 243 2.45 -0.46 29.83
CA MET A 243 1.03 -0.33 29.45
C MET A 243 0.12 -0.84 30.57
N ARG A 244 0.43 -2.01 31.18
CA ARG A 244 -0.27 -2.55 32.36
C ARG A 244 -0.24 -1.57 33.54
N ASN A 245 0.91 -1.04 33.85
CA ASN A 245 1.09 -0.06 34.94
C ASN A 245 0.29 1.23 34.73
N LYS A 246 -0.04 1.57 33.47
CA LYS A 246 -0.93 2.66 33.11
C LYS A 246 -2.41 2.30 33.16
N GLY A 247 -2.75 1.08 33.56
CA GLY A 247 -4.13 0.62 33.74
C GLY A 247 -4.75 -0.02 32.50
N MET A 248 -3.99 -0.36 31.47
CA MET A 248 -4.53 -1.12 30.35
C MET A 248 -4.78 -2.57 30.74
N SER A 249 -5.94 -3.11 30.38
CA SER A 249 -6.24 -4.54 30.56
C SER A 249 -5.49 -5.41 29.55
N GLU A 250 -5.32 -6.70 29.86
CA GLU A 250 -4.68 -7.65 28.94
C GLU A 250 -5.42 -7.73 27.61
N GLU A 251 -6.74 -7.75 27.63
CA GLU A 251 -7.58 -7.78 26.40
C GLU A 251 -7.32 -6.56 25.53
N ARG A 252 -7.14 -5.38 26.13
CA ARG A 252 -6.86 -4.16 25.40
C ARG A 252 -5.45 -4.18 24.80
N ILE A 253 -4.46 -4.67 25.54
CA ILE A 253 -3.09 -4.84 25.04
C ILE A 253 -3.07 -5.84 23.88
N GLU A 254 -3.77 -6.97 24.01
CA GLU A 254 -3.90 -7.92 22.90
C GLU A 254 -4.56 -7.31 21.67
N GLU A 255 -5.64 -6.55 21.84
CA GLU A 255 -6.33 -5.85 20.74
C GLU A 255 -5.36 -4.89 20.02
N ILE A 256 -4.61 -4.08 20.77
CA ILE A 256 -3.61 -3.17 20.23
C ILE A 256 -2.58 -3.95 19.40
N LEU A 257 -1.96 -4.95 19.95
CA LEU A 257 -0.91 -5.72 19.26
C LEU A 257 -1.44 -6.42 17.99
N ARG A 258 -2.61 -7.06 18.08
CA ARG A 258 -3.24 -7.72 16.93
C ARG A 258 -3.62 -6.76 15.82
N SER A 259 -3.99 -5.50 16.16
CA SER A 259 -4.28 -4.46 15.16
C SER A 259 -3.06 -4.11 14.31
N HIS A 260 -1.85 -4.38 14.81
CA HIS A 260 -0.57 -4.24 14.11
C HIS A 260 -0.04 -5.56 13.52
N LYS A 261 -0.83 -6.63 13.49
CA LYS A 261 -0.40 -7.97 13.05
C LYS A 261 0.72 -8.55 13.93
N ILE A 262 0.66 -8.29 15.21
CA ILE A 262 1.62 -8.78 16.20
C ILE A 262 0.95 -9.84 17.08
N ASN A 263 1.61 -10.98 17.26
CA ASN A 263 1.21 -12.00 18.22
C ASN A 263 1.65 -11.56 19.63
N PRO A 264 0.70 -11.32 20.59
CA PRO A 264 1.03 -10.81 21.90
C PRO A 264 1.99 -11.74 22.68
N ILE A 265 1.72 -13.04 22.65
CA ILE A 265 2.49 -14.05 23.40
C ILE A 265 3.95 -14.10 22.92
N LEU A 266 4.14 -14.13 21.59
CA LEU A 266 5.47 -14.16 20.99
C LEU A 266 6.24 -12.87 21.21
N LEU A 267 5.54 -11.72 21.22
CA LEU A 267 6.20 -10.46 21.51
C LEU A 267 6.64 -10.37 22.97
N GLU A 268 5.78 -10.75 23.90
CA GLU A 268 6.05 -10.67 25.34
C GLU A 268 7.16 -11.63 25.79
N SER A 269 7.30 -12.77 25.12
CA SER A 269 8.38 -13.73 25.41
C SER A 269 9.78 -13.19 25.15
N ASN A 270 9.92 -12.07 24.46
CA ASN A 270 11.18 -11.53 23.94
C ASN A 270 11.93 -12.52 23.02
N ASP A 271 11.28 -13.52 22.47
CA ASP A 271 11.85 -14.38 21.43
C ASP A 271 11.78 -13.67 20.08
N PHE A 272 12.86 -12.97 19.75
CA PHE A 272 12.94 -12.19 18.51
C PHE A 272 12.73 -13.02 17.24
N TYR A 273 13.23 -14.26 17.22
CA TYR A 273 13.14 -15.10 16.01
C TYR A 273 11.71 -15.64 15.83
N ALA A 274 11.08 -16.12 16.88
CA ALA A 274 9.68 -16.57 16.85
C ALA A 274 8.74 -15.41 16.47
N TYR A 275 8.93 -14.24 17.09
CA TYR A 275 8.19 -13.02 16.75
C TYR A 275 8.36 -12.61 15.28
N THR A 276 9.60 -12.51 14.78
CA THR A 276 9.83 -12.05 13.40
C THR A 276 9.27 -13.00 12.36
N LYS A 277 9.34 -14.32 12.62
CA LYS A 277 8.75 -15.34 11.75
C LYS A 277 7.23 -15.21 11.69
N ASP A 278 6.55 -15.16 12.83
CA ASP A 278 5.08 -15.01 12.88
C ASP A 278 4.66 -13.70 12.18
N ARG A 279 5.32 -12.60 12.49
CA ARG A 279 4.98 -11.32 11.87
C ARG A 279 5.21 -11.31 10.36
N ALA A 280 6.29 -11.92 9.88
CA ALA A 280 6.50 -12.09 8.43
C ALA A 280 5.35 -12.86 7.80
N THR A 281 4.92 -13.96 8.40
CA THR A 281 3.75 -14.74 7.96
C THR A 281 2.48 -13.90 7.91
N GLN A 282 2.19 -13.12 8.96
CA GLN A 282 1.02 -12.23 9.01
C GLN A 282 1.05 -11.17 7.91
N LEU A 283 2.21 -10.55 7.65
CA LEU A 283 2.38 -9.57 6.59
C LEU A 283 2.22 -10.19 5.19
N LEU A 284 2.74 -11.39 4.96
CA LEU A 284 2.55 -12.12 3.70
C LEU A 284 1.08 -12.45 3.45
N ASN A 285 0.36 -12.91 4.47
CA ASN A 285 -1.08 -13.18 4.37
C ASN A 285 -1.88 -11.90 4.02
N MET A 286 -1.50 -10.76 4.60
CA MET A 286 -2.09 -9.46 4.28
C MET A 286 -1.81 -9.04 2.83
N ILE A 287 -0.60 -9.28 2.32
CA ILE A 287 -0.19 -9.03 0.94
C ILE A 287 -0.99 -9.92 -0.03
N GLU A 288 -1.10 -11.22 0.25
CA GLU A 288 -1.90 -12.16 -0.55
C GLU A 288 -3.35 -11.72 -0.66
N LYS A 289 -3.95 -11.33 0.47
CA LYS A 289 -5.33 -10.81 0.51
C LYS A 289 -5.48 -9.54 -0.34
N ALA A 290 -4.52 -8.61 -0.26
CA ALA A 290 -4.57 -7.35 -1.00
C ALA A 290 -4.39 -7.55 -2.51
N MET A 291 -3.46 -8.41 -2.92
CA MET A 291 -3.20 -8.73 -4.32
C MET A 291 -4.21 -9.73 -4.90
N GLY A 292 -4.93 -10.49 -4.05
CA GLY A 292 -5.75 -11.62 -4.46
C GLY A 292 -4.95 -12.70 -5.20
N LYS A 293 -3.69 -12.90 -4.80
CA LYS A 293 -2.74 -13.86 -5.39
C LYS A 293 -1.83 -14.41 -4.29
N ALA A 294 -1.38 -15.65 -4.45
CA ALA A 294 -0.36 -16.22 -3.59
C ALA A 294 0.96 -15.44 -3.69
N VAL A 295 1.68 -15.36 -2.58
CA VAL A 295 3.05 -14.85 -2.50
C VAL A 295 4.01 -15.98 -2.87
N ASP A 296 4.98 -15.67 -3.73
CA ASP A 296 5.99 -16.64 -4.15
C ASP A 296 7.08 -16.83 -3.09
N GLY A 297 7.68 -18.03 -3.09
CA GLY A 297 8.87 -18.32 -2.32
C GLY A 297 8.67 -18.51 -0.82
N ARG A 298 7.44 -18.63 -0.31
CA ARG A 298 7.17 -18.87 1.14
C ARG A 298 7.81 -20.16 1.68
N ASN A 299 8.08 -21.11 0.80
CA ASN A 299 8.72 -22.40 1.10
C ASN A 299 10.07 -22.60 0.42
N SER A 300 10.70 -21.52 -0.08
CA SER A 300 12.00 -21.59 -0.73
C SER A 300 13.13 -21.90 0.27
N ASP A 301 14.22 -22.50 -0.21
CA ASP A 301 15.41 -22.79 0.60
C ASP A 301 15.95 -21.55 1.30
N ASP A 302 15.89 -20.38 0.65
CA ASP A 302 16.31 -19.12 1.23
C ASP A 302 15.41 -18.70 2.39
N ILE A 303 14.08 -18.87 2.29
CA ILE A 303 13.16 -18.61 3.40
C ILE A 303 13.40 -19.58 4.56
N ILE A 304 13.59 -20.87 4.26
CA ILE A 304 13.89 -21.87 5.28
C ILE A 304 15.23 -21.56 5.98
N LYS A 305 16.24 -21.12 5.23
CA LYS A 305 17.50 -20.66 5.81
C LYS A 305 17.34 -19.46 6.74
N GLU A 306 16.48 -18.50 6.35
CA GLU A 306 16.27 -17.28 7.14
C GLU A 306 15.37 -17.51 8.38
N PHE A 307 14.33 -18.32 8.29
CA PHE A 307 13.31 -18.46 9.34
C PHE A 307 13.26 -19.86 10.00
N GLY A 308 14.08 -20.81 9.54
CA GLY A 308 14.14 -22.17 10.04
C GLY A 308 13.10 -23.12 9.45
N GLU A 309 12.05 -22.58 8.83
CA GLU A 309 10.95 -23.32 8.19
C GLU A 309 10.20 -22.41 7.19
N PRO A 310 9.26 -22.94 6.38
CA PRO A 310 8.33 -22.15 5.55
C PRO A 310 7.50 -21.14 6.37
N ILE A 311 7.11 -20.01 5.74
CA ILE A 311 6.32 -18.93 6.39
C ILE A 311 5.07 -18.57 5.59
#